data_5572acfa271fe22d5b4a1f492e15837e
#
_entry.id   5572acfa271fe22d5b4a1f492e15837e
#
_cell.length_a   1.000
_cell.length_b   1.000
_cell.length_c   1.000
_cell.angle_alpha   90.00
_cell.angle_beta   90.00
_cell.angle_gamma   90.00
#
_symmetry.space_group_name_H-M   'P 1'
#
loop_
_entity.id
_entity.type
_entity.pdbx_description
1 polymer ?
#
loop_
_entity_poly.entity_id
_entity_poly.type
_entity_poly.pdbx_seq_one_letter_code
_entity_poly.pdbx_strand_id
1 'polypeptide(L)'
;FMACPKHARNVQNDVDKVLRELDSGKKTVAILDSAYMGAFKEPEKFISALRTLGFSSVQEIAAASEKVTELYINYMNENAGKQKYFISSTCPAIYIFIEKYHHELIKYLMPVASPMVLLGRAIKKDDPDCTAVYIGPCLSKKYETYPKEGAEVDAHITFVEILKMFRKKGIYIDDMEPSVPDVVPALSGENYSIAGDMWPSLTETVEKHGYDILRGNGLDYVKQLRGGVG
;
A
#
# COMPACT_ATOMS: atom_id res chain seq x y z
N PHE A 1 -10.65 16.15 -3.20
CA PHE A 1 -10.62 17.38 -2.41
C PHE A 1 -11.26 18.55 -3.15
N MET A 2 -10.78 18.86 -4.36
CA MET A 2 -11.27 20.00 -5.17
C MET A 2 -12.75 19.89 -5.56
N ALA A 3 -13.33 18.70 -5.57
CA ALA A 3 -14.75 18.47 -5.89
C ALA A 3 -15.74 18.85 -4.76
N CYS A 4 -15.27 19.24 -3.56
CA CYS A 4 -16.15 19.68 -2.48
C CYS A 4 -16.28 21.20 -2.47
N PRO A 5 -17.41 21.80 -2.86
CA PRO A 5 -17.57 23.26 -2.94
C PRO A 5 -17.49 23.96 -1.57
N LYS A 6 -17.65 23.22 -0.49
CA LYS A 6 -17.58 23.73 0.89
C LYS A 6 -16.20 23.49 1.55
N HIS A 7 -15.23 22.95 0.81
CA HIS A 7 -13.90 22.58 1.33
C HIS A 7 -13.93 21.78 2.65
N ALA A 8 -15.00 21.01 2.90
CA ALA A 8 -15.23 20.28 4.15
C ALA A 8 -14.49 18.93 4.22
N ARG A 9 -13.68 18.60 3.22
CA ARG A 9 -12.91 17.35 3.19
C ARG A 9 -11.49 17.59 3.66
N ASN A 10 -11.12 16.95 4.76
CA ASN A 10 -9.75 16.92 5.27
C ASN A 10 -9.15 15.53 5.06
N VAL A 11 -7.84 15.49 4.85
CA VAL A 11 -7.04 14.25 4.89
C VAL A 11 -6.54 14.09 6.31
N GLN A 12 -6.62 12.88 6.85
CA GLN A 12 -5.93 12.53 8.09
C GLN A 12 -4.44 12.91 7.96
N ASN A 13 -3.92 13.60 8.97
CA ASN A 13 -2.53 14.02 9.03
C ASN A 13 -1.85 13.33 10.21
N ASP A 14 -0.95 12.42 9.92
CA ASP A 14 -0.23 11.63 10.92
C ASP A 14 1.17 12.20 11.22
N VAL A 15 1.56 13.33 10.62
CA VAL A 15 2.91 13.91 10.73
C VAL A 15 3.32 14.14 12.19
N ASP A 16 2.48 14.83 12.97
CA ASP A 16 2.82 15.14 14.36
C ASP A 16 2.82 13.89 15.26
N LYS A 17 1.97 12.90 14.95
CA LYS A 17 1.99 11.60 15.62
C LYS A 17 3.32 10.89 15.38
N VAL A 18 3.73 10.76 14.11
CA VAL A 18 4.96 10.06 13.73
C VAL A 18 6.20 10.79 14.27
N LEU A 19 6.24 12.13 14.20
CA LEU A 19 7.36 12.89 14.77
C LEU A 19 7.50 12.64 16.27
N ARG A 20 6.41 12.61 17.03
CA ARG A 20 6.47 12.30 18.47
C ARG A 20 7.00 10.89 18.75
N GLU A 21 6.59 9.88 17.97
CA GLU A 21 7.08 8.51 18.12
C GLU A 21 8.60 8.44 17.84
N LEU A 22 9.06 9.08 16.75
CA LEU A 22 10.48 9.14 16.41
C LEU A 22 11.30 9.90 17.47
N ASP A 23 10.81 11.06 17.95
CA ASP A 23 11.50 11.89 18.94
C ASP A 23 11.51 11.21 20.34
N SER A 24 10.57 10.30 20.62
CA SER A 24 10.55 9.52 21.88
C SER A 24 11.59 8.39 21.93
N GLY A 25 12.23 8.08 20.80
CA GLY A 25 13.13 6.93 20.68
C GLY A 25 12.41 5.58 20.59
N LYS A 26 11.09 5.57 20.41
CA LYS A 26 10.33 4.35 20.18
C LYS A 26 10.74 3.71 18.87
N LYS A 27 10.89 2.39 18.87
CA LYS A 27 11.20 1.65 17.64
C LYS A 27 10.11 1.89 16.59
N THR A 28 10.48 2.56 15.52
CA THR A 28 9.57 2.94 14.44
C THR A 28 10.08 2.36 13.12
N VAL A 29 9.23 1.58 12.46
CA VAL A 29 9.53 0.89 11.21
C VAL A 29 8.81 1.59 10.06
N ALA A 30 9.55 1.98 9.03
CA ALA A 30 8.97 2.48 7.78
C ALA A 30 8.61 1.32 6.86
N ILE A 31 7.34 1.26 6.44
CA ILE A 31 6.84 0.44 5.34
C ILE A 31 6.84 1.32 4.10
N LEU A 32 7.81 1.14 3.22
CA LEU A 32 8.04 2.02 2.08
C LEU A 32 7.33 1.49 0.83
N ASP A 33 6.51 2.33 0.19
CA ASP A 33 5.87 2.01 -1.09
C ASP A 33 6.89 2.02 -2.22
N SER A 34 6.90 1.00 -3.08
CA SER A 34 7.85 0.86 -4.20
C SER A 34 7.81 2.04 -5.19
N ALA A 35 6.75 2.85 -5.19
CA ALA A 35 6.68 4.07 -5.98
C ALA A 35 7.79 5.10 -5.65
N TYR A 36 8.52 4.94 -4.53
CA TYR A 36 9.65 5.81 -4.21
C TYR A 36 10.75 5.73 -5.27
N MET A 37 10.94 4.58 -5.90
CA MET A 37 11.92 4.37 -6.97
C MET A 37 11.72 5.32 -8.16
N GLY A 38 10.47 5.62 -8.50
CA GLY A 38 10.14 6.56 -9.59
C GLY A 38 9.86 7.99 -9.11
N ALA A 39 9.66 8.18 -7.80
CA ALA A 39 9.31 9.50 -7.24
C ALA A 39 10.55 10.34 -6.88
N PHE A 40 11.67 9.71 -6.59
CA PHE A 40 12.90 10.37 -6.18
C PHE A 40 14.04 10.11 -7.17
N LYS A 41 14.86 11.12 -7.42
CA LYS A 41 15.97 11.03 -8.37
C LYS A 41 17.06 10.04 -7.89
N GLU A 42 17.28 9.99 -6.59
CA GLU A 42 18.25 9.11 -5.92
C GLU A 42 17.53 8.36 -4.79
N PRO A 43 16.78 7.30 -5.13
CA PRO A 43 15.92 6.60 -4.18
C PRO A 43 16.69 5.98 -3.01
N GLU A 44 17.94 5.56 -3.21
CA GLU A 44 18.80 5.00 -2.16
C GLU A 44 19.16 6.07 -1.11
N LYS A 45 19.32 7.32 -1.50
CA LYS A 45 19.53 8.44 -0.57
C LYS A 45 18.28 8.79 0.22
N PHE A 46 17.10 8.59 -0.37
CA PHE A 46 15.83 8.76 0.34
C PHE A 46 15.71 7.77 1.50
N ILE A 47 16.18 6.54 1.35
CA ILE A 47 16.22 5.53 2.42
C ILE A 47 17.12 6.01 3.56
N SER A 48 18.30 6.56 3.26
CA SER A 48 19.19 7.12 4.27
C SER A 48 18.57 8.33 4.99
N ALA A 49 17.85 9.17 4.28
CA ALA A 49 17.13 10.30 4.89
C ALA A 49 16.04 9.83 5.87
N LEU A 50 15.34 8.71 5.58
CA LEU A 50 14.40 8.10 6.52
C LEU A 50 15.11 7.62 7.79
N ARG A 51 16.26 6.95 7.66
CA ARG A 51 17.06 6.52 8.82
C ARG A 51 17.55 7.71 9.63
N THR A 52 18.01 8.77 8.97
CA THR A 52 18.44 10.02 9.62
C THR A 52 17.28 10.71 10.33
N LEU A 53 16.06 10.59 9.84
CA LEU A 53 14.85 11.11 10.50
C LEU A 53 14.51 10.34 11.79
N GLY A 54 15.05 9.12 11.97
CA GLY A 54 14.89 8.31 13.18
C GLY A 54 14.18 6.98 12.98
N PHE A 55 13.84 6.59 11.74
CA PHE A 55 13.31 5.25 11.51
C PHE A 55 14.38 4.20 11.80
N SER A 56 14.05 3.25 12.66
CA SER A 56 14.95 2.16 13.07
C SER A 56 15.09 1.07 12.02
N SER A 57 14.11 0.94 11.13
CA SER A 57 14.14 0.03 9.99
C SER A 57 13.31 0.60 8.84
N VAL A 58 13.73 0.30 7.61
CA VAL A 58 13.04 0.65 6.37
C VAL A 58 12.82 -0.63 5.58
N GLN A 59 11.57 -1.06 5.45
CA GLN A 59 11.18 -2.28 4.75
C GLN A 59 10.29 -1.92 3.56
N GLU A 60 10.58 -2.49 2.41
CA GLU A 60 9.82 -2.22 1.20
C GLU A 60 8.57 -3.10 1.10
N ILE A 61 7.45 -2.51 0.68
CA ILE A 61 6.15 -3.18 0.51
C ILE A 61 6.24 -4.37 -0.45
N ALA A 62 7.17 -4.33 -1.40
CA ALA A 62 7.43 -5.39 -2.36
C ALA A 62 7.75 -6.73 -1.68
N ALA A 63 8.35 -6.72 -0.49
CA ALA A 63 8.62 -7.94 0.29
C ALA A 63 7.34 -8.74 0.65
N ALA A 64 6.20 -8.06 0.76
CA ALA A 64 4.91 -8.71 1.03
C ALA A 64 4.09 -8.99 -0.25
N SER A 65 4.45 -8.39 -1.37
CA SER A 65 3.67 -8.46 -2.61
C SER A 65 3.61 -9.86 -3.19
N GLU A 66 4.69 -10.61 -3.12
CA GLU A 66 4.72 -12.02 -3.55
C GLU A 66 3.75 -12.87 -2.75
N LYS A 67 3.72 -12.68 -1.43
CA LYS A 67 2.79 -13.43 -0.57
C LYS A 67 1.34 -13.08 -0.86
N VAL A 68 1.05 -11.82 -1.16
CA VAL A 68 -0.28 -11.40 -1.61
C VAL A 68 -0.65 -12.09 -2.92
N THR A 69 0.27 -12.12 -3.89
CA THR A 69 0.05 -12.80 -5.18
C THR A 69 -0.22 -14.29 -4.98
N GLU A 70 0.56 -14.98 -4.16
CA GLU A 70 0.33 -16.39 -3.79
C GLU A 70 -1.06 -16.60 -3.19
N LEU A 71 -1.48 -15.72 -2.28
CA LEU A 71 -2.81 -15.79 -1.66
C LEU A 71 -3.93 -15.59 -2.70
N TYR A 72 -3.76 -14.71 -3.67
CA TYR A 72 -4.70 -14.56 -4.79
C TYR A 72 -4.78 -15.82 -5.65
N ILE A 73 -3.63 -16.40 -6.03
CA ILE A 73 -3.56 -17.63 -6.80
C ILE A 73 -4.30 -18.77 -6.07
N ASN A 74 -4.02 -18.95 -4.78
CA ASN A 74 -4.66 -19.98 -3.97
C ASN A 74 -6.18 -19.78 -3.90
N TYR A 75 -6.63 -18.55 -3.61
CA TYR A 75 -8.05 -18.22 -3.56
C TYR A 75 -8.75 -18.48 -4.91
N MET A 76 -8.13 -18.08 -6.02
CA MET A 76 -8.69 -18.32 -7.36
C MET A 76 -8.76 -19.81 -7.67
N ASN A 77 -7.72 -20.59 -7.37
CA ASN A 77 -7.72 -22.05 -7.59
C ASN A 77 -8.82 -22.75 -6.78
N GLU A 78 -9.06 -22.36 -5.53
CA GLU A 78 -10.09 -22.95 -4.65
C GLU A 78 -11.51 -22.60 -5.08
N ASN A 79 -11.71 -21.44 -5.73
CA ASN A 79 -13.01 -20.89 -6.10
C ASN A 79 -13.30 -20.87 -7.60
N ALA A 80 -12.39 -21.40 -8.42
CA ALA A 80 -12.60 -21.55 -9.85
C ALA A 80 -13.84 -22.41 -10.13
N GLY A 81 -14.67 -21.99 -11.07
CA GLY A 81 -15.94 -22.63 -11.39
C GLY A 81 -17.08 -22.38 -10.39
N LYS A 82 -16.80 -21.86 -9.19
CA LYS A 82 -17.79 -21.49 -8.19
C LYS A 82 -18.12 -19.99 -8.24
N GLN A 83 -17.17 -19.19 -8.68
CA GLN A 83 -17.24 -17.72 -8.71
C GLN A 83 -17.02 -17.21 -10.14
N LYS A 84 -17.96 -16.39 -10.61
CA LYS A 84 -17.93 -15.87 -11.99
C LYS A 84 -16.84 -14.79 -12.18
N TYR A 85 -16.57 -14.00 -11.14
CA TYR A 85 -15.62 -12.90 -11.18
C TYR A 85 -14.72 -12.90 -9.94
N PHE A 86 -13.51 -12.36 -10.08
CA PHE A 86 -12.59 -12.07 -8.99
C PHE A 86 -12.19 -10.60 -9.04
N ILE A 87 -12.44 -9.85 -7.98
CA ILE A 87 -12.11 -8.43 -7.88
C ILE A 87 -10.98 -8.28 -6.86
N SER A 88 -9.89 -7.64 -7.24
CA SER A 88 -8.78 -7.35 -6.34
C SER A 88 -9.22 -6.40 -5.22
N SER A 89 -8.87 -6.74 -3.99
CA SER A 89 -9.12 -5.96 -2.77
C SER A 89 -7.91 -5.13 -2.30
N THR A 90 -6.82 -5.11 -3.05
CA THR A 90 -5.59 -4.39 -2.65
C THR A 90 -5.73 -2.86 -2.69
N CYS A 91 -6.73 -2.33 -3.42
CA CYS A 91 -6.98 -0.91 -3.53
C CYS A 91 -8.14 -0.46 -2.65
N PRO A 92 -7.89 0.33 -1.57
CA PRO A 92 -8.95 0.82 -0.69
C PRO A 92 -10.03 1.63 -1.39
N ALA A 93 -9.66 2.40 -2.42
CA ALA A 93 -10.63 3.17 -3.20
C ALA A 93 -11.66 2.26 -3.88
N ILE A 94 -11.25 1.10 -4.37
CA ILE A 94 -12.12 0.15 -5.07
C ILE A 94 -13.02 -0.58 -4.08
N TYR A 95 -12.48 -1.19 -3.03
CA TYR A 95 -13.34 -1.97 -2.13
C TYR A 95 -14.30 -1.06 -1.33
N ILE A 96 -13.89 0.15 -0.91
CA ILE A 96 -14.79 1.13 -0.28
C ILE A 96 -15.89 1.57 -1.24
N PHE A 97 -15.56 1.77 -2.51
CA PHE A 97 -16.55 2.12 -3.52
C PHE A 97 -17.57 0.98 -3.69
N ILE A 98 -17.12 -0.26 -3.78
CA ILE A 98 -17.97 -1.44 -3.88
C ILE A 98 -18.83 -1.56 -2.62
N GLU A 99 -18.24 -1.45 -1.43
CA GLU A 99 -18.97 -1.53 -0.15
C GLU A 99 -20.05 -0.45 0.00
N LYS A 100 -19.84 0.75 -0.57
CA LYS A 100 -20.78 1.86 -0.42
C LYS A 100 -21.86 1.92 -1.50
N TYR A 101 -21.55 1.50 -2.72
CA TYR A 101 -22.39 1.78 -3.87
C TYR A 101 -22.76 0.54 -4.70
N HIS A 102 -22.07 -0.59 -4.49
CA HIS A 102 -22.22 -1.81 -5.29
C HIS A 102 -22.17 -3.06 -4.43
N HIS A 103 -23.07 -3.15 -3.45
CA HIS A 103 -23.11 -4.25 -2.48
C HIS A 103 -23.21 -5.64 -3.15
N GLU A 104 -23.79 -5.70 -4.34
CA GLU A 104 -23.91 -6.92 -5.16
C GLU A 104 -22.54 -7.46 -5.62
N LEU A 105 -21.50 -6.60 -5.65
CA LEU A 105 -20.14 -6.98 -6.04
C LEU A 105 -19.26 -7.43 -4.86
N ILE A 106 -19.68 -7.20 -3.62
CA ILE A 106 -18.90 -7.55 -2.42
C ILE A 106 -18.48 -9.03 -2.43
N LYS A 107 -19.39 -9.91 -2.87
CA LYS A 107 -19.15 -11.36 -2.97
C LYS A 107 -18.01 -11.75 -3.93
N TYR A 108 -17.60 -10.86 -4.80
CA TYR A 108 -16.53 -11.06 -5.76
C TYR A 108 -15.19 -10.44 -5.32
N LEU A 109 -15.18 -9.64 -4.26
CA LEU A 109 -13.95 -9.15 -3.67
C LEU A 109 -13.17 -10.32 -3.07
N MET A 110 -11.92 -10.47 -3.49
CA MET A 110 -11.04 -11.49 -2.91
C MET A 110 -10.66 -11.10 -1.48
N PRO A 111 -10.85 -11.99 -0.48
CA PRO A 111 -10.61 -11.68 0.93
C PRO A 111 -9.12 -11.74 1.29
N VAL A 112 -8.30 -10.97 0.57
CA VAL A 112 -6.85 -10.91 0.74
C VAL A 112 -6.44 -9.52 1.20
N ALA A 113 -5.68 -9.44 2.27
CA ALA A 113 -5.14 -8.18 2.79
C ALA A 113 -4.18 -7.54 1.78
N SER A 114 -4.11 -6.20 1.77
CA SER A 114 -3.13 -5.49 0.95
C SER A 114 -1.69 -5.80 1.42
N PRO A 115 -0.67 -5.66 0.55
CA PRO A 115 0.72 -5.87 0.94
C PRO A 115 1.16 -4.99 2.13
N MET A 116 0.65 -3.76 2.21
CA MET A 116 0.90 -2.86 3.34
C MET A 116 0.42 -3.47 4.66
N VAL A 117 -0.82 -3.96 4.67
CA VAL A 117 -1.41 -4.60 5.87
C VAL A 117 -0.70 -5.90 6.19
N LEU A 118 -0.35 -6.70 5.19
CA LEU A 118 0.34 -7.98 5.40
C LEU A 118 1.75 -7.76 5.99
N LEU A 119 2.49 -6.78 5.48
CA LEU A 119 3.81 -6.42 6.01
C LEU A 119 3.69 -5.85 7.43
N GLY A 120 2.70 -4.99 7.68
CA GLY A 120 2.41 -4.47 9.01
C GLY A 120 2.13 -5.59 10.03
N ARG A 121 1.36 -6.62 9.65
CA ARG A 121 1.14 -7.83 10.48
C ARG A 121 2.43 -8.57 10.80
N ALA A 122 3.30 -8.74 9.80
CA ALA A 122 4.59 -9.39 10.02
C ALA A 122 5.46 -8.60 11.00
N ILE A 123 5.57 -7.28 10.81
CA ILE A 123 6.31 -6.38 11.70
C ILE A 123 5.77 -6.44 13.14
N LYS A 124 4.44 -6.35 13.30
CA LYS A 124 3.79 -6.40 14.62
C LYS A 124 3.86 -7.77 15.29
N LYS A 125 3.96 -8.84 14.51
CA LYS A 125 4.18 -10.19 15.05
C LYS A 125 5.59 -10.34 15.63
N ASP A 126 6.59 -9.74 14.96
CA ASP A 126 7.98 -9.80 15.42
C ASP A 126 8.23 -8.84 16.58
N ASP A 127 7.57 -7.68 16.59
CA ASP A 127 7.68 -6.65 17.63
C ASP A 127 6.33 -5.93 17.81
N PRO A 128 5.48 -6.40 18.74
CA PRO A 128 4.15 -5.82 18.97
C PRO A 128 4.16 -4.36 19.43
N ASP A 129 5.25 -3.91 20.07
CA ASP A 129 5.36 -2.57 20.66
C ASP A 129 5.93 -1.53 19.66
N CYS A 130 6.46 -1.96 18.51
CA CYS A 130 6.97 -1.03 17.51
C CYS A 130 5.85 -0.18 16.89
N THR A 131 6.20 0.96 16.33
CA THR A 131 5.29 1.77 15.50
C THR A 131 5.55 1.48 14.02
N ALA A 132 4.56 0.95 13.32
CA ALA A 132 4.62 0.69 11.87
C ALA A 132 4.03 1.88 11.11
N VAL A 133 4.81 2.50 10.24
CA VAL A 133 4.43 3.70 9.48
C VAL A 133 4.55 3.43 7.99
N TYR A 134 3.42 3.48 7.27
CA TYR A 134 3.45 3.41 5.82
C TYR A 134 3.84 4.77 5.22
N ILE A 135 4.75 4.73 4.23
CA ILE A 135 5.23 5.90 3.49
C ILE A 135 5.01 5.67 2.00
N GLY A 136 4.08 6.42 1.41
CA GLY A 136 3.72 6.22 0.00
C GLY A 136 2.80 7.30 -0.57
N PRO A 137 2.59 7.35 -1.90
CA PRO A 137 1.88 8.47 -2.54
C PRO A 137 0.36 8.38 -2.43
N CYS A 138 -0.20 7.22 -2.14
CA CYS A 138 -1.63 6.93 -2.30
C CYS A 138 -2.46 7.36 -1.10
N LEU A 139 -3.26 8.42 -1.23
CA LEU A 139 -4.14 8.91 -0.17
C LEU A 139 -5.21 7.90 0.28
N SER A 140 -5.69 7.02 -0.61
CA SER A 140 -6.72 6.05 -0.22
C SER A 140 -6.20 5.03 0.80
N LYS A 141 -4.89 4.78 0.83
CA LYS A 141 -4.27 3.90 1.82
C LYS A 141 -4.34 4.44 3.26
N LYS A 142 -4.57 5.74 3.45
CA LYS A 142 -4.87 6.28 4.79
C LYS A 142 -6.11 5.65 5.44
N TYR A 143 -7.01 5.08 4.62
CA TYR A 143 -8.17 4.36 5.14
C TYR A 143 -7.80 3.04 5.84
N GLU A 144 -6.74 2.38 5.40
CA GLU A 144 -6.26 1.13 6.01
C GLU A 144 -5.50 1.37 7.33
N THR A 145 -5.07 2.62 7.59
CA THR A 145 -4.42 3.04 8.84
C THR A 145 -5.37 3.79 9.78
N TYR A 146 -6.66 3.87 9.44
CA TYR A 146 -7.65 4.52 10.30
C TYR A 146 -7.70 3.81 11.66
N PRO A 147 -7.81 4.55 12.79
CA PRO A 147 -7.74 3.96 14.12
C PRO A 147 -8.86 2.94 14.32
N LYS A 148 -8.49 1.68 14.13
CA LYS A 148 -9.25 0.50 14.55
C LYS A 148 -8.42 -0.16 15.63
N GLU A 149 -9.04 -0.68 16.67
CA GLU A 149 -8.36 -1.55 17.62
C GLU A 149 -7.66 -2.68 16.84
N GLY A 150 -6.36 -2.86 17.07
CA GLY A 150 -5.57 -3.87 16.37
C GLY A 150 -5.16 -3.51 14.94
N ALA A 151 -5.06 -2.21 14.60
CA ALA A 151 -4.52 -1.79 13.31
C ALA A 151 -3.07 -2.29 13.16
N GLU A 152 -2.80 -2.97 12.05
CA GLU A 152 -1.48 -3.51 11.72
C GLU A 152 -0.48 -2.43 11.31
N VAL A 153 -0.97 -1.27 10.86
CA VAL A 153 -0.17 -0.09 10.48
C VAL A 153 -0.69 1.11 11.24
N ASP A 154 0.18 1.76 12.01
CA ASP A 154 -0.19 2.80 12.97
C ASP A 154 -0.41 4.16 12.33
N ALA A 155 0.29 4.46 11.24
CA ALA A 155 0.23 5.76 10.58
C ALA A 155 0.55 5.68 9.08
N HIS A 156 0.10 6.69 8.34
CA HIS A 156 0.42 6.85 6.92
C HIS A 156 0.95 8.25 6.62
N ILE A 157 2.15 8.34 6.11
CA ILE A 157 2.81 9.56 5.66
C ILE A 157 2.93 9.53 4.14
N THR A 158 2.44 10.57 3.47
CA THR A 158 2.64 10.74 2.03
C THR A 158 4.06 11.22 1.71
N PHE A 159 4.50 11.06 0.46
CA PHE A 159 5.80 11.60 0.03
C PHE A 159 5.90 13.12 0.21
N VAL A 160 4.81 13.85 0.04
CA VAL A 160 4.78 15.30 0.31
C VAL A 160 4.91 15.60 1.80
N GLU A 161 4.27 14.81 2.65
CA GLU A 161 4.35 14.96 4.10
C GLU A 161 5.75 14.62 4.61
N ILE A 162 6.39 13.54 4.14
CA ILE A 162 7.74 13.15 4.58
C ILE A 162 8.79 14.19 4.17
N LEU A 163 8.69 14.77 2.97
CA LEU A 163 9.57 15.86 2.55
C LEU A 163 9.44 17.10 3.43
N LYS A 164 8.24 17.41 3.94
CA LYS A 164 8.04 18.48 4.93
C LYS A 164 8.69 18.13 6.28
N MET A 165 8.61 16.86 6.70
CA MET A 165 9.28 16.39 7.92
C MET A 165 10.80 16.51 7.79
N PHE A 166 11.38 16.12 6.67
CA PHE A 166 12.80 16.30 6.39
C PHE A 166 13.23 17.75 6.50
N ARG A 167 12.53 18.66 5.81
CA ARG A 167 12.81 20.12 5.89
C ARG A 167 12.74 20.64 7.32
N LYS A 168 11.73 20.23 8.10
CA LYS A 168 11.58 20.65 9.50
C LYS A 168 12.74 20.19 10.38
N LYS A 169 13.37 19.06 10.05
CA LYS A 169 14.52 18.50 10.78
C LYS A 169 15.87 18.84 10.15
N GLY A 170 15.91 19.65 9.08
CA GLY A 170 17.14 20.04 8.39
C GLY A 170 17.81 18.88 7.64
N ILE A 171 17.02 17.90 7.19
CA ILE A 171 17.50 16.73 6.43
C ILE A 171 17.35 17.02 4.94
N TYR A 172 18.44 16.91 4.18
CA TYR A 172 18.49 17.10 2.74
C TYR A 172 18.91 15.79 2.08
N ILE A 173 18.09 15.29 1.16
CA ILE A 173 18.29 13.98 0.51
C ILE A 173 19.62 13.98 -0.26
N ASP A 174 19.94 15.10 -0.93
CA ASP A 174 21.15 15.22 -1.76
C ASP A 174 22.45 15.04 -0.94
N ASP A 175 22.42 15.35 0.37
CA ASP A 175 23.56 15.25 1.28
C ASP A 175 23.72 13.83 1.88
N MET A 176 22.82 12.92 1.59
CA MET A 176 22.85 11.56 2.15
C MET A 176 23.75 10.63 1.35
N GLU A 177 24.40 9.70 2.04
CA GLU A 177 25.02 8.54 1.40
C GLU A 177 23.93 7.51 1.02
N PRO A 178 24.07 6.81 -0.13
CA PRO A 178 23.10 5.78 -0.54
C PRO A 178 23.00 4.64 0.47
N SER A 179 21.78 4.13 0.70
CA SER A 179 21.55 2.89 1.45
C SER A 179 20.39 2.09 0.85
N VAL A 180 20.26 0.82 1.26
CA VAL A 180 19.24 -0.11 0.77
C VAL A 180 18.22 -0.41 1.87
N PRO A 181 17.02 -0.88 1.53
CA PRO A 181 16.05 -1.37 2.51
C PRO A 181 16.63 -2.52 3.34
N ASP A 182 16.12 -2.69 4.57
CA ASP A 182 16.57 -3.79 5.46
C ASP A 182 16.07 -5.16 5.01
N VAL A 183 14.99 -5.19 4.26
CA VAL A 183 14.47 -6.38 3.58
C VAL A 183 14.48 -6.11 2.09
N VAL A 184 15.32 -6.83 1.36
CA VAL A 184 15.39 -6.73 -0.10
C VAL A 184 14.25 -7.56 -0.69
N PRO A 185 13.35 -6.97 -1.47
CA PRO A 185 12.30 -7.72 -2.13
C PRO A 185 12.91 -8.66 -3.19
N ALA A 186 12.24 -9.76 -3.48
CA ALA A 186 12.52 -10.47 -4.71
C ALA A 186 12.09 -9.60 -5.91
N LEU A 187 12.78 -9.75 -7.03
CA LEU A 187 12.61 -8.93 -8.25
C LEU A 187 11.17 -8.82 -8.76
N SER A 188 10.33 -9.83 -8.46
CA SER A 188 8.91 -9.86 -8.86
C SER A 188 8.01 -8.87 -8.15
N GLY A 189 8.43 -8.30 -7.00
CA GLY A 189 7.61 -7.38 -6.21
C GLY A 189 7.85 -5.89 -6.46
N GLU A 190 8.93 -5.53 -7.17
CA GLU A 190 9.37 -4.13 -7.32
C GLU A 190 8.33 -3.24 -8.02
N ASN A 191 7.58 -3.78 -8.94
CA ASN A 191 6.62 -3.04 -9.74
C ASN A 191 5.20 -3.04 -9.16
N TYR A 192 4.97 -3.59 -7.98
CA TYR A 192 3.62 -3.77 -7.40
C TYR A 192 2.81 -2.46 -7.28
N SER A 193 3.48 -1.33 -7.18
CA SER A 193 2.83 -0.01 -7.14
C SER A 193 2.33 0.48 -8.50
N ILE A 194 2.68 -0.21 -9.59
CA ILE A 194 2.21 0.09 -10.93
C ILE A 194 0.86 -0.62 -11.15
N ALA A 195 -0.12 0.08 -11.68
CA ALA A 195 -1.43 -0.50 -11.95
C ALA A 195 -1.33 -1.72 -12.88
N GLY A 196 -1.78 -2.87 -12.38
CA GLY A 196 -1.80 -4.11 -13.14
C GLY A 196 -0.54 -4.96 -13.07
N ASP A 197 0.42 -4.64 -12.22
CA ASP A 197 1.73 -5.30 -12.18
C ASP A 197 1.74 -6.67 -11.50
N MET A 198 0.74 -6.96 -10.69
CA MET A 198 0.50 -8.29 -10.13
C MET A 198 0.17 -9.36 -11.21
N TRP A 199 -0.23 -8.91 -12.40
CA TRP A 199 -0.82 -9.74 -13.45
C TRP A 199 0.14 -10.73 -14.11
N PRO A 200 1.41 -10.43 -14.39
CA PRO A 200 2.30 -11.42 -14.95
C PRO A 200 2.33 -12.70 -14.14
N SER A 201 2.32 -12.60 -12.82
CA SER A 201 2.31 -13.74 -11.91
C SER A 201 0.96 -14.45 -11.80
N LEU A 202 -0.15 -13.80 -12.17
CA LEU A 202 -1.50 -14.37 -12.15
C LEU A 202 -1.93 -14.94 -13.50
N THR A 203 -1.23 -14.62 -14.59
CA THR A 203 -1.64 -14.95 -15.97
C THR A 203 -1.89 -16.44 -16.15
N GLU A 204 -0.95 -17.29 -15.70
CA GLU A 204 -1.09 -18.75 -15.81
C GLU A 204 -2.36 -19.25 -15.09
N THR A 205 -2.64 -18.75 -13.90
CA THR A 205 -3.84 -19.16 -13.13
C THR A 205 -5.13 -18.69 -13.82
N VAL A 206 -5.12 -17.48 -14.36
CA VAL A 206 -6.27 -16.89 -15.06
C VAL A 206 -6.58 -17.69 -16.32
N GLU A 207 -5.58 -17.95 -17.15
CA GLU A 207 -5.71 -18.73 -18.40
C GLU A 207 -6.14 -20.19 -18.12
N LYS A 208 -5.55 -20.83 -17.13
CA LYS A 208 -5.89 -22.20 -16.70
C LYS A 208 -7.38 -22.37 -16.38
N HIS A 209 -7.98 -21.33 -15.78
CA HIS A 209 -9.39 -21.36 -15.39
C HIS A 209 -10.33 -20.67 -16.36
N GLY A 210 -9.84 -20.19 -17.50
CA GLY A 210 -10.65 -19.57 -18.56
C GLY A 210 -11.23 -18.21 -18.17
N TYR A 211 -10.55 -17.44 -17.32
CA TYR A 211 -10.92 -16.06 -16.99
C TYR A 211 -10.20 -15.06 -17.89
N ASP A 212 -10.87 -13.96 -18.17
CA ASP A 212 -10.27 -12.79 -18.79
C ASP A 212 -9.82 -11.77 -17.76
N ILE A 213 -8.73 -11.05 -18.07
CA ILE A 213 -8.18 -10.00 -17.22
C ILE A 213 -8.68 -8.64 -17.68
N LEU A 214 -9.40 -7.95 -16.80
CA LEU A 214 -9.78 -6.56 -16.99
C LEU A 214 -8.90 -5.65 -16.13
N ARG A 215 -8.14 -4.74 -16.77
CA ARG A 215 -7.27 -3.76 -16.11
C ARG A 215 -7.82 -2.37 -16.30
N GLY A 216 -7.65 -1.52 -15.28
CA GLY A 216 -8.04 -0.12 -15.42
C GLY A 216 -7.57 0.77 -14.29
N ASN A 217 -7.58 2.07 -14.57
CA ASN A 217 -7.20 3.14 -13.67
C ASN A 217 -8.31 4.17 -13.54
N GLY A 218 -8.44 4.73 -12.34
CA GLY A 218 -9.34 5.85 -12.06
C GLY A 218 -10.82 5.50 -12.03
N LEU A 219 -11.65 6.53 -11.91
CA LEU A 219 -13.11 6.39 -11.73
C LEU A 219 -13.84 5.84 -12.96
N ASP A 220 -13.31 6.03 -14.16
CA ASP A 220 -13.95 5.54 -15.40
C ASP A 220 -13.87 4.01 -15.49
N TYR A 221 -12.81 3.41 -14.94
CA TYR A 221 -12.71 1.96 -14.83
C TYR A 221 -13.78 1.38 -13.89
N VAL A 222 -14.08 2.06 -12.79
CA VAL A 222 -15.12 1.63 -11.86
C VAL A 222 -16.50 1.60 -12.54
N LYS A 223 -16.75 2.53 -13.48
CA LYS A 223 -17.97 2.50 -14.32
C LYS A 223 -17.98 1.31 -15.28
N GLN A 224 -16.83 0.91 -15.82
CA GLN A 224 -16.69 -0.25 -16.69
C GLN A 224 -16.92 -1.57 -15.95
N LEU A 225 -16.52 -1.69 -14.67
CA LEU A 225 -16.86 -2.85 -13.84
C LEU A 225 -18.38 -3.10 -13.79
N ARG A 226 -19.19 -2.04 -13.81
CA ARG A 226 -20.64 -2.13 -13.85
C ARG A 226 -21.17 -2.69 -15.18
N GLY A 227 -20.54 -2.35 -16.30
CA GLY A 227 -20.92 -2.84 -17.65
C GLY A 227 -20.42 -4.26 -17.95
N GLY A 228 -19.34 -4.71 -17.29
CA GLY A 228 -18.75 -6.03 -17.50
C GLY A 228 -19.30 -7.14 -16.60
N VAL A 229 -20.10 -6.78 -15.59
CA VAL A 229 -20.71 -7.72 -14.61
C VAL A 229 -22.19 -7.98 -14.94
N GLY A 230 -22.70 -7.47 -16.08
CA GLY A 230 -24.06 -7.70 -16.59
C GLY A 230 -24.20 -9.00 -17.37
#